data_9f105ea8a98e984b6ca24a4c6f383e33
#
_entry.id   9f105ea8a98e984b6ca24a4c6f383e33
#
_cell.length_a   1.000
_cell.length_b   1.000
_cell.length_c   1.000
_cell.angle_alpha   90.00
_cell.angle_beta   90.00
_cell.angle_gamma   90.00
#
_symmetry.space_group_name_H-M   'P 1'
#
loop_
_entity.id
_entity.type
_entity.pdbx_description
1 polymer ?
#
loop_
_entity_poly.entity_id
_entity_poly.type
_entity_poly.pdbx_seq_one_letter_code
_entity_poly.pdbx_strand_id
1 'polypeptide(L)'
;EHLDGLYADDSRGGHIAHGKQIPLQEVPMLIGNPDSICKSLQKEQNSRITFSYNGEVYPAQGKALELVPFFRLHNSRYAVYFRQASEEQFKAIQEEMATAERKATELANQTIDLIFPGEQQPESDHGIQYEQAETGTNKDRHFRRAKGWFGYQLKVKEEASRLLITVRKDDRNKVAILLNNEKLAIHPTVSEADKDGFITLSYVLPQKLNTGSCPIRFIPDRTEWTSAVYEVRLLK
;
A
#
# COMPACT_ATOMS: atom_id res chain seq x y z
N GLU A 1 -15.52 -1.73 6.97
CA GLU A 1 -14.80 -0.50 7.28
C GLU A 1 -13.45 -0.87 7.84
N HIS A 2 -12.42 -0.29 7.23
CA HIS A 2 -11.06 -0.75 7.39
C HIS A 2 -10.43 -0.31 8.70
N LEU A 3 -9.62 -1.17 9.28
CA LEU A 3 -8.65 -0.84 10.31
C LEU A 3 -7.66 0.26 9.87
N ASP A 4 -7.64 0.60 8.59
CA ASP A 4 -6.86 1.72 8.02
C ASP A 4 -7.19 3.08 8.64
N GLY A 5 -8.36 3.24 9.26
CA GLY A 5 -8.70 4.41 10.05
C GLY A 5 -8.07 4.48 11.44
N LEU A 6 -7.35 3.43 11.86
CA LEU A 6 -6.75 3.36 13.18
C LEU A 6 -5.39 4.05 13.28
N TYR A 7 -4.81 4.49 12.18
CA TYR A 7 -3.52 5.16 12.16
C TYR A 7 -3.43 6.16 11.02
N ALA A 8 -2.66 7.20 11.23
CA ALA A 8 -2.34 8.13 10.17
C ALA A 8 -1.38 7.45 9.19
N ASP A 9 -1.76 7.46 7.93
CA ASP A 9 -0.89 7.02 6.84
C ASP A 9 0.01 8.17 6.44
N ASP A 10 1.28 8.10 6.82
CA ASP A 10 2.28 9.12 6.51
C ASP A 10 2.54 9.27 5.01
N SER A 11 2.15 8.26 4.21
CA SER A 11 2.34 8.28 2.76
C SER A 11 1.39 9.24 2.04
N ARG A 12 0.31 9.68 2.67
CA ARG A 12 -0.74 10.50 2.04
C ARG A 12 -0.64 12.00 2.31
N GLY A 13 0.49 12.46 2.76
CA GLY A 13 0.87 13.86 2.84
C GLY A 13 -0.20 14.81 3.37
N GLY A 14 -0.14 15.18 4.63
CA GLY A 14 -1.00 16.21 5.16
C GLY A 14 -1.13 16.26 6.67
N HIS A 15 -0.92 15.18 7.33
CA HIS A 15 -0.76 15.14 8.77
C HIS A 15 0.39 14.22 9.13
N ILE A 16 1.44 14.83 9.57
CA ILE A 16 2.65 14.15 10.02
C ILE A 16 2.28 13.37 11.28
N ALA A 17 2.10 12.06 11.15
CA ALA A 17 2.13 11.18 12.30
C ALA A 17 3.59 11.08 12.75
N HIS A 18 3.96 11.89 13.72
CA HIS A 18 5.25 11.73 14.37
C HIS A 18 5.19 10.51 15.27
N GLY A 19 5.82 9.43 14.86
CA GLY A 19 5.94 8.24 15.69
C GLY A 19 6.16 6.97 14.87
N LYS A 20 6.72 5.96 15.52
CA LYS A 20 6.88 4.63 14.93
C LYS A 20 5.49 4.02 14.66
N GLN A 21 5.23 3.64 13.43
CA GLN A 21 4.02 2.91 13.10
C GLN A 21 4.02 1.56 13.83
N ILE A 22 2.92 1.27 14.50
CA ILE A 22 2.71 -0.03 15.15
C ILE A 22 2.10 -0.96 14.10
N PRO A 23 2.65 -2.16 13.86
CA PRO A 23 2.04 -3.15 12.99
C PRO A 23 0.57 -3.40 13.34
N LEU A 24 -0.28 -3.64 12.35
CA LEU A 24 -1.72 -3.86 12.60
C LEU A 24 -2.01 -4.99 13.57
N GLN A 25 -1.18 -6.05 13.58
CA GLN A 25 -1.30 -7.15 14.54
C GLN A 25 -1.05 -6.73 16.00
N GLU A 26 -0.36 -5.63 16.21
CA GLU A 26 -0.07 -5.11 17.55
C GLU A 26 -1.08 -4.05 17.99
N VAL A 27 -2.03 -3.65 17.11
CA VAL A 27 -3.07 -2.69 17.45
C VAL A 27 -4.05 -3.35 18.44
N PRO A 28 -4.30 -2.73 19.61
CA PRO A 28 -5.21 -3.30 20.59
C PRO A 28 -6.62 -3.45 20.03
N MET A 29 -7.18 -4.65 20.13
CA MET A 29 -8.56 -4.96 19.76
C MET A 29 -9.33 -5.43 20.98
N LEU A 30 -10.52 -4.84 21.21
CA LEU A 30 -11.39 -5.24 22.31
C LEU A 30 -12.14 -6.52 21.95
N ILE A 31 -12.08 -7.53 22.82
CA ILE A 31 -12.74 -8.82 22.61
C ILE A 31 -13.92 -8.95 23.55
N GLY A 32 -15.07 -9.36 23.01
CA GLY A 32 -16.30 -9.59 23.75
C GLY A 32 -17.52 -9.15 22.97
N ASN A 33 -18.70 -9.49 23.50
CA ASN A 33 -19.92 -8.90 22.97
C ASN A 33 -20.05 -7.44 23.41
N PRO A 34 -20.86 -6.61 22.72
CA PRO A 34 -20.99 -5.18 23.03
C PRO A 34 -21.34 -4.88 24.48
N ASP A 35 -22.22 -5.68 25.08
CA ASP A 35 -22.65 -5.49 26.48
C ASP A 35 -21.50 -5.77 27.47
N SER A 36 -20.70 -6.79 27.20
CA SER A 36 -19.51 -7.13 28.00
C SER A 36 -18.44 -6.05 27.87
N ILE A 37 -18.21 -5.55 26.65
CA ILE A 37 -17.28 -4.45 26.40
C ILE A 37 -17.72 -3.19 27.15
N CYS A 38 -19.00 -2.80 27.05
CA CYS A 38 -19.53 -1.64 27.76
C CYS A 38 -19.42 -1.77 29.28
N LYS A 39 -19.71 -2.96 29.85
CA LYS A 39 -19.57 -3.21 31.28
C LYS A 39 -18.13 -3.17 31.79
N SER A 40 -17.18 -3.49 30.92
CA SER A 40 -15.74 -3.46 31.23
C SER A 40 -15.11 -2.08 31.13
N LEU A 41 -15.86 -1.08 30.64
CA LEU A 41 -15.45 0.32 30.63
C LEU A 41 -15.70 0.97 31.98
N GLN A 42 -14.66 1.51 32.58
CA GLN A 42 -14.73 2.23 33.86
C GLN A 42 -14.24 3.65 33.66
N LYS A 43 -15.06 4.60 34.10
CA LYS A 43 -14.71 6.02 34.08
C LYS A 43 -13.68 6.33 35.14
N GLU A 44 -12.59 6.99 34.74
CA GLU A 44 -11.57 7.43 35.68
C GLU A 44 -12.09 8.52 36.62
N GLN A 45 -11.80 8.36 37.93
CA GLN A 45 -12.36 9.24 38.99
C GLN A 45 -11.96 10.71 38.79
N ASN A 46 -10.77 10.96 38.30
CA ASN A 46 -10.21 12.31 38.13
C ASN A 46 -10.37 12.88 36.73
N SER A 47 -11.14 12.22 35.86
CA SER A 47 -11.35 12.66 34.47
C SER A 47 -12.83 12.59 34.09
N ARG A 48 -13.29 13.62 33.37
CA ARG A 48 -14.65 13.62 32.82
C ARG A 48 -14.80 12.75 31.58
N ILE A 49 -13.72 12.44 30.92
CA ILE A 49 -13.68 11.92 29.53
C ILE A 49 -12.58 10.86 29.29
N THR A 50 -12.02 10.31 30.37
CA THR A 50 -11.08 9.20 30.32
C THR A 50 -11.71 7.95 30.88
N PHE A 51 -11.52 6.82 30.20
CA PHE A 51 -12.05 5.53 30.62
C PHE A 51 -10.93 4.50 30.55
N SER A 52 -10.92 3.57 31.51
CA SER A 52 -10.13 2.35 31.45
C SER A 52 -10.98 1.19 30.96
N TYR A 53 -10.41 0.30 30.18
CA TYR A 53 -11.04 -0.94 29.75
C TYR A 53 -10.32 -2.13 30.39
N ASN A 54 -11.06 -2.88 31.22
CA ASN A 54 -10.56 -4.01 32.00
C ASN A 54 -11.00 -5.37 31.42
N GLY A 55 -11.56 -5.38 30.19
CA GLY A 55 -11.95 -6.60 29.50
C GLY A 55 -10.80 -7.23 28.72
N GLU A 56 -11.13 -8.22 27.93
CA GLU A 56 -10.16 -8.92 27.09
C GLU A 56 -9.70 -8.05 25.93
N VAL A 57 -8.39 -7.97 25.71
CA VAL A 57 -7.74 -7.19 24.64
C VAL A 57 -6.76 -8.08 23.91
N TYR A 58 -6.73 -7.97 22.59
CA TYR A 58 -5.72 -8.63 21.75
C TYR A 58 -4.85 -7.57 21.03
N PRO A 59 -3.53 -7.75 20.91
CA PRO A 59 -2.75 -8.70 21.70
C PRO A 59 -2.82 -8.42 23.19
N ALA A 60 -2.60 -9.44 24.03
CA ALA A 60 -2.72 -9.29 25.47
C ALA A 60 -1.85 -8.13 25.98
N GLN A 61 -2.48 -7.16 26.62
CA GLN A 61 -1.81 -6.02 27.21
C GLN A 61 -1.58 -6.30 28.69
N GLY A 62 -0.35 -6.07 29.18
CA GLY A 62 -0.04 -6.21 30.60
C GLY A 62 -0.67 -5.15 31.51
N LYS A 63 -1.42 -4.21 30.91
CA LYS A 63 -2.11 -3.10 31.61
C LYS A 63 -3.51 -2.93 31.04
N ALA A 64 -4.41 -2.37 31.81
CA ALA A 64 -5.70 -1.92 31.31
C ALA A 64 -5.53 -0.94 30.16
N LEU A 65 -6.33 -1.10 29.12
CA LEU A 65 -6.32 -0.17 27.99
C LEU A 65 -6.98 1.14 28.43
N GLU A 66 -6.28 2.25 28.26
CA GLU A 66 -6.80 3.58 28.58
C GLU A 66 -7.39 4.24 27.32
N LEU A 67 -8.66 4.62 27.39
CA LEU A 67 -9.35 5.38 26.36
C LEU A 67 -9.34 6.86 26.74
N VAL A 68 -8.55 7.65 26.03
CA VAL A 68 -8.36 9.07 26.29
C VAL A 68 -9.01 9.93 25.19
N PRO A 69 -9.38 11.18 25.47
CA PRO A 69 -9.87 12.08 24.43
C PRO A 69 -8.85 12.31 23.34
N PHE A 70 -9.35 12.37 22.12
CA PHE A 70 -8.53 12.60 20.92
C PHE A 70 -7.54 13.77 21.04
N PHE A 71 -7.96 14.90 21.61
CA PHE A 71 -7.09 16.06 21.75
C PHE A 71 -5.91 15.89 22.73
N ARG A 72 -5.86 14.77 23.48
CA ARG A 72 -4.72 14.39 24.32
C ARG A 72 -3.77 13.41 23.64
N LEU A 73 -4.13 12.90 22.47
CA LEU A 73 -3.33 11.94 21.71
C LEU A 73 -2.38 12.69 20.79
N HIS A 74 -1.27 13.16 21.35
CA HIS A 74 -0.17 13.71 20.56
C HIS A 74 0.87 12.62 20.31
N ASN A 75 1.30 12.48 19.07
CA ASN A 75 2.32 11.50 18.68
C ASN A 75 1.99 10.04 19.04
N SER A 76 0.71 9.71 19.03
CA SER A 76 0.22 8.37 19.36
C SER A 76 -0.74 7.88 18.31
N ARG A 77 -0.72 6.58 18.06
CA ARG A 77 -1.72 5.93 17.23
C ARG A 77 -3.04 5.86 18.00
N TYR A 78 -4.16 6.09 17.32
CA TYR A 78 -5.50 6.06 17.92
C TYR A 78 -6.49 5.36 17.02
N ALA A 79 -7.57 4.84 17.60
CA ALA A 79 -8.71 4.28 16.89
C ALA A 79 -9.91 5.21 17.01
N VAL A 80 -10.56 5.52 15.89
CA VAL A 80 -11.81 6.28 15.82
C VAL A 80 -13.00 5.35 15.57
N TYR A 81 -12.76 4.24 14.90
CA TYR A 81 -13.79 3.29 14.51
C TYR A 81 -13.48 1.91 15.07
N PHE A 82 -14.53 1.20 15.44
CA PHE A 82 -14.46 -0.18 15.90
C PHE A 82 -15.29 -1.07 15.01
N ARG A 83 -14.71 -2.18 14.59
CA ARG A 83 -15.42 -3.22 13.87
C ARG A 83 -15.88 -4.27 14.86
N GLN A 84 -17.17 -4.60 14.82
CA GLN A 84 -17.72 -5.73 15.55
C GLN A 84 -17.50 -7.01 14.70
N ALA A 85 -16.97 -8.06 15.32
CA ALA A 85 -16.77 -9.34 14.68
C ALA A 85 -17.07 -10.47 15.67
N SER A 86 -17.53 -11.63 15.19
CA SER A 86 -17.55 -12.85 15.99
C SER A 86 -16.14 -13.36 16.25
N GLU A 87 -15.98 -14.28 17.20
CA GLU A 87 -14.67 -14.88 17.48
C GLU A 87 -14.07 -15.58 16.25
N GLU A 88 -14.89 -16.26 15.45
CA GLU A 88 -14.45 -16.91 14.21
C GLU A 88 -14.04 -15.90 13.16
N GLN A 89 -14.82 -14.83 12.98
CA GLN A 89 -14.50 -13.73 12.08
C GLN A 89 -13.20 -13.02 12.50
N PHE A 90 -13.01 -12.83 13.81
CA PHE A 90 -11.81 -12.23 14.35
C PHE A 90 -10.57 -13.07 14.03
N LYS A 91 -10.60 -14.39 14.23
CA LYS A 91 -9.50 -15.28 13.87
C LYS A 91 -9.19 -15.23 12.37
N ALA A 92 -10.22 -15.25 11.53
CA ALA A 92 -10.04 -15.13 10.08
C ALA A 92 -9.40 -13.81 9.68
N ILE A 93 -9.82 -12.69 10.29
CA ILE A 93 -9.22 -11.36 10.06
C ILE A 93 -7.74 -11.36 10.47
N GLN A 94 -7.41 -11.94 11.62
CA GLN A 94 -6.02 -12.02 12.10
C GLN A 94 -5.13 -12.81 11.12
N GLU A 95 -5.59 -13.97 10.66
CA GLU A 95 -4.86 -14.79 9.70
C GLU A 95 -4.67 -14.08 8.35
N GLU A 96 -5.71 -13.40 7.87
CA GLU A 96 -5.65 -12.59 6.66
C GLU A 96 -4.63 -11.46 6.79
N MET A 97 -4.68 -10.70 7.89
CA MET A 97 -3.76 -9.60 8.18
C MET A 97 -2.31 -10.10 8.28
N ALA A 98 -2.06 -11.16 9.06
CA ALA A 98 -0.73 -11.74 9.20
C ALA A 98 -0.18 -12.24 7.87
N THR A 99 -1.04 -12.81 7.03
CA THR A 99 -0.66 -13.29 5.70
C THR A 99 -0.36 -12.13 4.76
N ALA A 100 -1.18 -11.09 4.78
CA ALA A 100 -0.98 -9.88 3.96
C ALA A 100 0.33 -9.16 4.34
N GLU A 101 0.60 -9.00 5.63
CA GLU A 101 1.83 -8.37 6.10
C GLU A 101 3.08 -9.18 5.76
N ARG A 102 3.04 -10.50 5.92
CA ARG A 102 4.15 -11.35 5.51
C ARG A 102 4.44 -11.19 4.02
N LYS A 103 3.42 -11.24 3.15
CA LYS A 103 3.56 -11.03 1.72
C LYS A 103 4.11 -9.64 1.40
N ALA A 104 3.61 -8.60 2.08
CA ALA A 104 4.10 -7.23 1.89
C ALA A 104 5.57 -7.09 2.30
N THR A 105 5.97 -7.71 3.42
CA THR A 105 7.36 -7.71 3.90
C THR A 105 8.28 -8.49 2.95
N GLU A 106 7.86 -9.65 2.47
CA GLU A 106 8.61 -10.43 1.48
C GLU A 106 8.81 -9.63 0.18
N LEU A 107 7.74 -8.99 -0.31
CA LEU A 107 7.80 -8.14 -1.50
C LEU A 107 8.71 -6.94 -1.28
N ALA A 108 8.62 -6.26 -0.14
CA ALA A 108 9.49 -5.14 0.22
C ALA A 108 10.97 -5.55 0.25
N ASN A 109 11.29 -6.70 0.85
CA ASN A 109 12.66 -7.23 0.92
C ASN A 109 13.25 -7.61 -0.44
N GLN A 110 12.39 -7.96 -1.41
CA GLN A 110 12.79 -8.25 -2.79
C GLN A 110 12.85 -6.99 -3.65
N THR A 111 12.25 -5.88 -3.22
CA THR A 111 12.16 -4.64 -3.99
C THR A 111 13.51 -3.94 -4.03
N ILE A 112 13.97 -3.66 -5.25
CA ILE A 112 15.15 -2.84 -5.54
C ILE A 112 14.75 -1.40 -5.72
N ASP A 113 13.66 -1.17 -6.48
CA ASP A 113 13.16 0.15 -6.81
C ASP A 113 11.64 0.15 -6.95
N LEU A 114 11.00 1.27 -6.61
CA LEU A 114 9.55 1.40 -6.58
C LEU A 114 9.11 2.81 -6.96
N ILE A 115 8.20 2.88 -7.92
CA ILE A 115 7.63 4.13 -8.43
C ILE A 115 6.10 4.04 -8.35
N PHE A 116 5.48 5.08 -7.84
CA PHE A 116 4.03 5.28 -7.88
C PHE A 116 3.69 6.36 -8.93
N PRO A 117 3.31 5.96 -10.15
CA PRO A 117 2.92 6.89 -11.20
C PRO A 117 1.75 7.77 -10.79
N GLY A 118 1.88 9.08 -11.02
CA GLY A 118 0.89 10.08 -10.62
C GLY A 118 1.11 10.67 -9.22
N GLU A 119 2.07 10.17 -8.45
CA GLU A 119 2.50 10.76 -7.19
C GLU A 119 3.72 11.65 -7.40
N GLN A 120 3.63 12.91 -6.98
CA GLN A 120 4.62 13.94 -7.32
C GLN A 120 6.03 13.58 -6.87
N GLN A 121 6.22 13.18 -5.62
CA GLN A 121 7.56 12.93 -5.07
C GLN A 121 8.21 11.67 -5.67
N PRO A 122 7.54 10.49 -5.72
CA PRO A 122 8.11 9.31 -6.37
C PRO A 122 8.48 9.53 -7.83
N GLU A 123 7.65 10.26 -8.60
CA GLU A 123 7.94 10.58 -9.99
C GLU A 123 9.13 11.53 -10.14
N SER A 124 9.23 12.55 -9.29
CA SER A 124 10.35 13.50 -9.27
C SER A 124 11.67 12.81 -8.93
N ASP A 125 11.67 11.93 -7.94
CA ASP A 125 12.85 11.17 -7.49
C ASP A 125 13.38 10.20 -8.55
N HIS A 126 12.54 9.87 -9.55
CA HIS A 126 12.86 9.01 -10.67
C HIS A 126 12.95 9.76 -12.01
N GLY A 127 13.07 11.09 -11.97
CA GLY A 127 13.29 11.91 -13.15
C GLY A 127 12.22 11.74 -14.22
N ILE A 128 10.95 11.83 -13.83
CA ILE A 128 9.80 11.72 -14.75
C ILE A 128 9.98 12.57 -16.01
N GLN A 129 9.76 11.96 -17.15
CA GLN A 129 9.68 12.62 -18.45
C GLN A 129 8.42 12.15 -19.17
N TYR A 130 7.74 13.02 -19.88
CA TYR A 130 6.51 12.66 -20.58
C TYR A 130 6.19 13.59 -21.74
N GLU A 131 5.37 13.09 -22.64
CA GLU A 131 4.74 13.84 -23.72
C GLU A 131 3.28 13.42 -23.82
N GLN A 132 2.35 14.39 -23.85
CA GLN A 132 0.90 14.16 -23.92
C GLN A 132 0.40 13.14 -22.88
N ALA A 133 0.83 13.31 -21.64
CA ALA A 133 0.47 12.44 -20.51
C ALA A 133 -0.43 13.15 -19.52
N GLU A 134 -1.25 12.38 -18.83
CA GLU A 134 -2.09 12.85 -17.74
C GLU A 134 -2.00 11.93 -16.53
N THR A 135 -2.34 12.46 -15.38
CA THR A 135 -2.48 11.73 -14.12
C THR A 135 -3.92 11.69 -13.66
N GLY A 136 -4.26 10.74 -12.84
CA GLY A 136 -5.57 10.63 -12.23
C GLY A 136 -5.56 9.70 -11.03
N THR A 137 -6.73 9.47 -10.47
CA THR A 137 -6.95 8.57 -9.33
C THR A 137 -8.09 7.63 -9.63
N ASN A 138 -7.93 6.37 -9.30
CA ASN A 138 -8.96 5.35 -9.40
C ASN A 138 -8.86 4.42 -8.20
N LYS A 139 -9.96 4.24 -7.43
CA LYS A 139 -9.97 3.42 -6.22
C LYS A 139 -8.81 3.76 -5.25
N ASP A 140 -8.65 5.05 -4.99
CA ASP A 140 -7.60 5.62 -4.12
C ASP A 140 -6.14 5.37 -4.55
N ARG A 141 -5.92 4.83 -5.76
CA ARG A 141 -4.59 4.68 -6.36
C ARG A 141 -4.37 5.72 -7.45
N HIS A 142 -3.25 6.42 -7.39
CA HIS A 142 -2.82 7.33 -8.44
C HIS A 142 -2.32 6.55 -9.66
N PHE A 143 -2.44 7.16 -10.82
CA PHE A 143 -1.92 6.59 -12.06
C PHE A 143 -1.40 7.67 -13.00
N ARG A 144 -0.60 7.24 -13.97
CA ARG A 144 -0.25 8.00 -15.17
C ARG A 144 -0.58 7.19 -16.42
N ARG A 145 -1.07 7.90 -17.46
CA ARG A 145 -1.23 7.37 -18.81
C ARG A 145 -0.88 8.44 -19.83
N ALA A 146 -0.64 8.07 -21.09
CA ALA A 146 -0.27 8.99 -22.13
C ALA A 146 -0.87 8.63 -23.49
N LYS A 147 -1.09 9.64 -24.33
CA LYS A 147 -1.27 9.49 -25.79
C LYS A 147 0.10 9.42 -26.50
N GLY A 148 1.09 10.14 -26.01
CA GLY A 148 2.46 10.09 -26.44
C GLY A 148 3.24 9.03 -25.67
N TRP A 149 3.93 9.44 -24.62
CA TRP A 149 4.71 8.53 -23.77
C TRP A 149 4.94 9.15 -22.38
N PHE A 150 5.32 8.31 -21.43
CA PHE A 150 5.93 8.74 -20.17
C PHE A 150 6.98 7.72 -19.74
N GLY A 151 7.90 8.14 -18.86
CA GLY A 151 8.97 7.25 -18.42
C GLY A 151 9.75 7.79 -17.24
N TYR A 152 10.58 6.92 -16.68
CA TYR A 152 11.33 7.12 -15.44
C TYR A 152 12.75 6.59 -15.57
N GLN A 153 13.57 6.92 -14.60
CA GLN A 153 14.90 6.34 -14.40
C GLN A 153 14.82 5.33 -13.25
N LEU A 154 14.79 4.03 -13.57
CA LEU A 154 14.86 2.98 -12.58
C LEU A 154 16.24 2.94 -11.92
N LYS A 155 16.29 2.79 -10.60
CA LYS A 155 17.51 2.55 -9.82
C LYS A 155 17.80 1.05 -9.82
N VAL A 156 18.78 0.62 -10.61
CA VAL A 156 19.08 -0.79 -10.85
C VAL A 156 20.22 -1.27 -9.97
N LYS A 157 20.07 -2.45 -9.37
CA LYS A 157 21.13 -3.21 -8.69
C LYS A 157 21.44 -4.49 -9.47
N GLU A 158 22.57 -5.12 -9.17
CA GLU A 158 23.07 -6.30 -9.90
C GLU A 158 22.10 -7.49 -9.86
N GLU A 159 21.31 -7.61 -8.78
CA GLU A 159 20.36 -8.71 -8.60
C GLU A 159 19.02 -8.50 -9.32
N ALA A 160 18.84 -7.40 -10.07
CA ALA A 160 17.58 -7.11 -10.75
C ALA A 160 17.21 -8.20 -11.74
N SER A 161 16.08 -8.85 -11.53
CA SER A 161 15.64 -10.00 -12.35
C SER A 161 14.21 -9.92 -12.84
N ARG A 162 13.37 -9.09 -12.22
CA ARG A 162 11.94 -9.04 -12.50
C ARG A 162 11.39 -7.62 -12.42
N LEU A 163 10.54 -7.28 -13.39
CA LEU A 163 9.81 -6.02 -13.42
C LEU A 163 8.31 -6.30 -13.22
N LEU A 164 7.71 -5.63 -12.24
CA LEU A 164 6.28 -5.69 -11.97
C LEU A 164 5.62 -4.37 -12.37
N ILE A 165 4.51 -4.45 -13.07
CA ILE A 165 3.69 -3.30 -13.48
C ILE A 165 2.25 -3.54 -13.07
N THR A 166 1.70 -2.64 -12.25
CA THR A 166 0.28 -2.72 -11.86
C THR A 166 -0.58 -1.88 -12.80
N VAL A 167 -1.60 -2.52 -13.36
CA VAL A 167 -2.60 -1.92 -14.25
C VAL A 167 -3.99 -2.46 -13.90
N ARG A 168 -5.04 -1.92 -14.50
CA ARG A 168 -6.36 -2.54 -14.42
C ARG A 168 -6.51 -3.69 -15.42
N LYS A 169 -7.28 -4.71 -15.03
CA LYS A 169 -7.55 -5.90 -15.85
C LYS A 169 -8.15 -5.57 -17.21
N ASP A 170 -9.06 -4.61 -17.24
CA ASP A 170 -9.77 -4.15 -18.44
C ASP A 170 -8.93 -3.23 -19.34
N ASP A 171 -7.77 -2.78 -18.86
CA ASP A 171 -6.88 -1.83 -19.52
C ASP A 171 -5.48 -2.40 -19.85
N ARG A 172 -5.22 -3.67 -19.59
CA ARG A 172 -3.88 -4.28 -19.56
C ARG A 172 -3.11 -4.34 -20.89
N ASN A 173 -3.79 -4.25 -22.03
CA ASN A 173 -3.21 -4.52 -23.35
C ASN A 173 -2.92 -3.25 -24.17
N LYS A 174 -2.84 -2.09 -23.54
CA LYS A 174 -2.71 -0.80 -24.24
C LYS A 174 -1.34 -0.15 -24.08
N VAL A 175 -0.39 -0.84 -23.47
CA VAL A 175 0.94 -0.30 -23.20
C VAL A 175 2.05 -1.20 -23.72
N ALA A 176 2.96 -0.63 -24.48
CA ALA A 176 4.26 -1.23 -24.74
C ALA A 176 5.30 -0.59 -23.82
N ILE A 177 6.22 -1.41 -23.35
CA ILE A 177 7.27 -1.02 -22.41
C ILE A 177 8.60 -1.04 -23.14
N LEU A 178 9.33 0.08 -23.06
CA LEU A 178 10.72 0.13 -23.50
C LEU A 178 11.60 0.16 -22.25
N LEU A 179 12.55 -0.73 -22.19
CA LEU A 179 13.57 -0.77 -21.16
C LEU A 179 14.92 -0.52 -21.82
N ASN A 180 15.65 0.47 -21.36
CA ASN A 180 16.89 0.93 -22.02
C ASN A 180 16.72 1.22 -23.52
N ASN A 181 15.56 1.82 -23.91
CA ASN A 181 15.13 2.12 -25.29
C ASN A 181 14.83 0.90 -26.18
N GLU A 182 14.90 -0.31 -25.67
CA GLU A 182 14.52 -1.53 -26.37
C GLU A 182 13.13 -2.00 -25.93
N LYS A 183 12.28 -2.39 -26.90
CA LYS A 183 10.93 -2.90 -26.60
C LYS A 183 11.06 -4.23 -25.84
N LEU A 184 10.43 -4.29 -24.67
CA LEU A 184 10.35 -5.50 -23.88
C LEU A 184 9.41 -6.49 -24.59
N ALA A 185 9.98 -7.40 -25.38
CA ALA A 185 9.25 -8.36 -26.23
C ALA A 185 8.85 -9.64 -25.46
N ILE A 186 8.61 -9.56 -24.16
CA ILE A 186 8.31 -10.70 -23.31
C ILE A 186 6.84 -10.65 -22.90
N HIS A 187 6.17 -11.80 -22.95
CA HIS A 187 4.83 -11.92 -22.40
C HIS A 187 4.91 -11.98 -20.88
N PRO A 188 4.20 -11.10 -20.16
CA PRO A 188 4.19 -11.13 -18.71
C PRO A 188 3.36 -12.29 -18.18
N THR A 189 3.75 -12.80 -17.01
CA THR A 189 2.82 -13.53 -16.16
C THR A 189 1.85 -12.52 -15.53
N VAL A 190 0.57 -12.84 -15.54
CA VAL A 190 -0.50 -11.96 -15.04
C VAL A 190 -1.03 -12.51 -13.73
N SER A 191 -1.07 -11.69 -12.70
CA SER A 191 -1.69 -12.08 -11.42
C SER A 191 -3.21 -12.22 -11.54
N GLU A 192 -3.83 -12.86 -10.57
CA GLU A 192 -5.27 -12.70 -10.35
C GLU A 192 -5.59 -11.22 -10.04
N ALA A 193 -6.80 -10.81 -10.40
CA ALA A 193 -7.26 -9.47 -10.07
C ALA A 193 -7.57 -9.37 -8.57
N ASP A 194 -7.15 -8.27 -7.96
CA ASP A 194 -7.58 -7.93 -6.61
C ASP A 194 -9.07 -7.52 -6.58
N LYS A 195 -9.63 -7.28 -5.38
CA LYS A 195 -11.03 -6.88 -5.17
C LYS A 195 -11.45 -5.63 -5.96
N ASP A 196 -10.49 -4.77 -6.31
CA ASP A 196 -10.70 -3.51 -7.02
C ASP A 196 -10.42 -3.62 -8.53
N GLY A 197 -10.06 -4.83 -9.01
CA GLY A 197 -9.82 -5.12 -10.42
C GLY A 197 -8.43 -4.77 -10.91
N PHE A 198 -7.46 -4.56 -10.00
CA PHE A 198 -6.05 -4.39 -10.36
C PHE A 198 -5.37 -5.73 -10.56
N ILE A 199 -4.47 -5.78 -11.52
CA ILE A 199 -3.61 -6.93 -11.82
C ILE A 199 -2.16 -6.47 -11.87
N THR A 200 -1.26 -7.40 -11.59
CA THR A 200 0.18 -7.18 -11.74
C THR A 200 0.69 -7.98 -12.94
N LEU A 201 1.33 -7.28 -13.86
CA LEU A 201 2.06 -7.84 -14.98
C LEU A 201 3.50 -8.07 -14.53
N SER A 202 3.96 -9.32 -14.52
CA SER A 202 5.31 -9.69 -14.10
C SER A 202 6.15 -10.11 -15.29
N TYR A 203 7.20 -9.36 -15.56
CA TYR A 203 8.17 -9.60 -16.64
C TYR A 203 9.47 -10.14 -16.04
N VAL A 204 9.89 -11.33 -16.45
CA VAL A 204 11.24 -11.83 -16.15
C VAL A 204 12.22 -11.15 -17.10
N LEU A 205 13.20 -10.47 -16.57
CA LEU A 205 14.16 -9.72 -17.38
C LEU A 205 15.15 -10.69 -18.04
N PRO A 206 15.34 -10.60 -19.39
CA PRO A 206 16.12 -11.59 -20.15
C PRO A 206 17.63 -11.45 -19.94
N GLN A 207 18.07 -10.29 -19.50
CA GLN A 207 19.48 -9.96 -19.28
C GLN A 207 19.65 -9.20 -17.98
N LYS A 208 20.81 -9.30 -17.37
CA LYS A 208 21.20 -8.43 -16.25
C LYS A 208 21.23 -6.99 -16.75
N LEU A 209 20.44 -6.15 -16.12
CA LEU A 209 20.49 -4.72 -16.34
C LEU A 209 21.81 -4.16 -15.78
N ASN A 210 22.35 -3.15 -16.45
CA ASN A 210 23.52 -2.46 -15.92
C ASN A 210 23.16 -1.77 -14.59
N THR A 211 23.99 -1.96 -13.59
CA THR A 211 23.85 -1.28 -12.30
C THR A 211 23.87 0.23 -12.46
N GLY A 212 23.04 0.93 -11.72
CA GLY A 212 22.90 2.37 -11.76
C GLY A 212 21.51 2.80 -12.23
N SER A 213 21.44 3.59 -13.30
CA SER A 213 20.17 4.12 -13.83
C SER A 213 19.81 3.43 -15.16
N CYS A 214 18.56 3.01 -15.28
CA CYS A 214 18.03 2.40 -16.48
C CYS A 214 16.71 3.09 -16.88
N PRO A 215 16.62 3.72 -18.07
CA PRO A 215 15.39 4.35 -18.52
C PRO A 215 14.32 3.32 -18.82
N ILE A 216 13.13 3.53 -18.28
CA ILE A 216 11.90 2.82 -18.62
C ILE A 216 10.93 3.80 -19.27
N ARG A 217 10.29 3.42 -20.39
CA ARG A 217 9.25 4.19 -21.06
C ARG A 217 8.01 3.37 -21.32
N PHE A 218 6.89 4.02 -21.23
CA PHE A 218 5.56 3.48 -21.51
C PHE A 218 5.00 4.22 -22.72
N ILE A 219 4.69 3.49 -23.78
CA ILE A 219 4.13 4.03 -25.02
C ILE A 219 2.83 3.31 -25.37
N PRO A 220 1.87 3.94 -26.11
CA PRO A 220 0.69 3.26 -26.59
C PRO A 220 1.04 2.07 -27.48
N ASP A 221 0.38 0.92 -27.30
CA ASP A 221 0.51 -0.24 -28.17
C ASP A 221 -0.76 -0.43 -29.01
N ARG A 222 -0.78 0.13 -30.21
CA ARG A 222 -1.90 0.09 -31.17
C ARG A 222 -3.21 0.72 -30.66
N THR A 223 -3.10 1.62 -29.72
CA THR A 223 -4.23 2.34 -29.11
C THR A 223 -3.89 3.83 -29.02
N GLU A 224 -4.92 4.68 -28.79
CA GLU A 224 -4.72 6.12 -28.62
C GLU A 224 -4.02 6.44 -27.28
N TRP A 225 -4.31 5.66 -26.25
CA TRP A 225 -3.75 5.83 -24.89
C TRP A 225 -3.01 4.60 -24.45
N THR A 226 -1.97 4.81 -23.63
CA THR A 226 -1.38 3.69 -22.84
C THR A 226 -2.40 3.18 -21.83
N SER A 227 -2.16 1.99 -21.29
CA SER A 227 -2.78 1.59 -20.03
C SER A 227 -2.48 2.63 -18.94
N ALA A 228 -3.43 2.84 -18.03
CA ALA A 228 -3.16 3.54 -16.80
C ALA A 228 -2.24 2.68 -15.91
N VAL A 229 -1.05 3.18 -15.61
CA VAL A 229 -0.05 2.49 -14.79
C VAL A 229 -0.10 3.05 -13.38
N TYR A 230 -0.23 2.17 -12.39
CA TYR A 230 -0.41 2.51 -10.98
C TYR A 230 0.82 2.25 -10.12
N GLU A 231 1.63 1.27 -10.49
CA GLU A 231 2.87 0.92 -9.80
C GLU A 231 3.87 0.36 -10.80
N VAL A 232 5.13 0.71 -10.62
CA VAL A 232 6.28 0.13 -11.31
C VAL A 232 7.28 -0.31 -10.25
N ARG A 233 7.58 -1.60 -10.21
CA ARG A 233 8.46 -2.18 -9.19
C ARG A 233 9.51 -3.07 -9.80
N LEU A 234 10.76 -2.86 -9.42
CA LEU A 234 11.90 -3.69 -9.81
C LEU A 234 12.27 -4.61 -8.64
N LEU A 235 12.37 -5.91 -8.91
CA LEU A 235 12.72 -6.93 -7.92
C LEU A 235 14.08 -7.56 -8.21
N LYS A 236 14.63 -8.14 -7.14
CA LYS A 236 15.80 -9.03 -7.18
C LYS A 236 15.51 -10.27 -8.02
#